data_e52ea5126d8ea42ec0d3bfae1bceb1c7
#
_entry.id   e52ea5126d8ea42ec0d3bfae1bceb1c7
#
_cell.length_a   1.000
_cell.length_b   1.000
_cell.length_c   1.000
_cell.angle_alpha   90.00
_cell.angle_beta   90.00
_cell.angle_gamma   90.00
#
_symmetry.space_group_name_H-M   'P 1'
#
loop_
_entity.id
_entity.type
_entity.pdbx_description
1 polymer ?
#
loop_
_entity_poly.entity_id
_entity_poly.type
_entity_poly.pdbx_seq_one_letter_code
_entity_poly.pdbx_strand_id
1 'polypeptide(L)' 'MIDCQKIKALAEQQLVGTDVFVVSCKVSPSNEVELLLDSDTSVQLETCAAVNRAVNEAMVDDEEDFSLTVA' A
#
# COMPACT_ATOMS: atom_id res chain seq x y z
N MET A 1 11.63 -4.07 -11.28
CA MET A 1 10.71 -4.85 -10.45
C MET A 1 10.25 -4.01 -9.26
N ILE A 2 8.97 -4.03 -8.95
CA ILE A 2 8.42 -3.24 -7.83
C ILE A 2 8.90 -3.84 -6.51
N ASP A 3 9.32 -2.96 -5.60
CA ASP A 3 9.85 -3.37 -4.29
C ASP A 3 8.75 -3.32 -3.23
N CYS A 4 8.39 -4.49 -2.70
CA CYS A 4 7.40 -4.59 -1.63
C CYS A 4 7.78 -3.79 -0.39
N GLN A 5 9.05 -3.76 -0.04
CA GLN A 5 9.49 -3.04 1.16
C GLN A 5 9.27 -1.54 1.02
N LYS A 6 9.50 -1.01 -0.16
CA LYS A 6 9.26 0.40 -0.44
C LYS A 6 7.78 0.73 -0.32
N ILE A 7 6.92 -0.11 -0.91
CA ILE A 7 5.48 0.09 -0.86
C ILE A 7 4.98 -0.02 0.58
N LYS A 8 5.46 -1.01 1.32
CA LYS A 8 5.09 -1.19 2.72
C LYS A 8 5.48 0.03 3.55
N ALA A 9 6.69 0.54 3.37
CA ALA A 9 7.16 1.71 4.10
C ALA A 9 6.32 2.94 3.78
N LEU A 10 5.97 3.14 2.51
CA LEU A 10 5.10 4.25 2.10
C LEU A 10 3.73 4.15 2.74
N ALA A 11 3.17 2.93 2.77
CA ALA A 11 1.87 2.69 3.39
C ALA A 11 1.93 2.97 4.89
N GLU A 12 2.98 2.50 5.57
CA GLU A 12 3.13 2.70 7.00
C GLU A 12 3.23 4.18 7.38
N GLN A 13 3.84 5.00 6.53
CA GLN A 13 3.90 6.44 6.74
C GLN A 13 2.52 7.08 6.79
N GLN A 14 1.60 6.57 5.98
CA GLN A 14 0.22 7.08 5.95
C GLN A 14 -0.59 6.59 7.15
N LEU A 15 -0.13 5.54 7.81
CA LEU A 15 -0.86 4.93 8.92
C LEU A 15 -0.36 5.38 10.29
N VAL A 16 0.64 6.25 10.32
CA VAL A 16 1.16 6.80 11.59
C VAL A 16 0.04 7.55 12.33
N GLY A 17 -0.10 7.26 13.60
CA GLY A 17 -1.16 7.85 14.41
C GLY A 17 -2.49 7.12 14.35
N THR A 18 -2.57 6.06 13.57
CA THR A 18 -3.76 5.20 13.51
C THR A 18 -3.44 3.83 14.11
N ASP A 19 -4.46 3.02 14.35
CA ASP A 19 -4.30 1.64 14.78
C ASP A 19 -4.21 0.67 13.60
N VAL A 20 -4.17 1.17 12.37
CA VAL A 20 -4.07 0.36 11.17
C VAL A 20 -2.61 0.00 10.91
N PHE A 21 -2.38 -1.24 10.51
CA PHE A 21 -1.05 -1.75 10.20
C PHE A 21 -1.08 -2.61 8.94
N VAL A 22 0.10 -2.76 8.33
CA VAL A 22 0.24 -3.59 7.13
C VAL A 22 0.44 -5.05 7.57
N VAL A 23 -0.44 -5.92 7.09
CA VAL A 23 -0.36 -7.37 7.35
C VAL A 23 0.60 -8.03 6.37
N SER A 24 0.45 -7.73 5.08
CA SER A 24 1.31 -8.29 4.06
C SER A 24 1.33 -7.41 2.82
N CYS A 25 2.36 -7.57 2.03
CA CYS A 25 2.49 -6.93 0.73
C CYS A 25 3.07 -7.95 -0.23
N LYS A 26 2.41 -8.16 -1.35
CA LYS A 26 2.84 -9.11 -2.38
C LYS A 26 2.89 -8.44 -3.73
N VAL A 27 3.88 -8.80 -4.52
CA VAL A 27 4.03 -8.34 -5.90
C VAL A 27 4.10 -9.57 -6.80
N SER A 28 3.21 -9.65 -7.78
CA SER A 28 3.24 -10.73 -8.75
C SER A 28 4.25 -10.45 -9.88
N PRO A 29 4.61 -11.47 -10.67
CA PRO A 29 5.49 -11.25 -11.83
C PRO A 29 4.94 -10.27 -12.85
N SER A 30 3.62 -10.02 -12.86
CA SER A 30 2.99 -9.05 -13.75
C SER A 30 2.84 -7.67 -13.13
N ASN A 31 3.58 -7.39 -12.05
CA ASN A 31 3.55 -6.12 -11.32
C ASN A 31 2.16 -5.80 -10.72
N GLU A 32 1.44 -6.81 -10.31
CA GLU A 32 0.23 -6.63 -9.53
C GLU A 32 0.59 -6.65 -8.06
N VAL A 33 0.30 -5.56 -7.37
CA VAL A 33 0.65 -5.40 -5.96
C VAL A 33 -0.60 -5.57 -5.10
N GLU A 34 -0.52 -6.44 -4.10
CA GLU A 34 -1.55 -6.60 -3.09
C GLU A 34 -1.02 -6.15 -1.75
N LEU A 35 -1.69 -5.17 -1.18
CA LEU A 35 -1.36 -4.65 0.14
C LEU A 35 -2.52 -4.93 1.09
N LEU A 36 -2.28 -5.75 2.10
CA LEU A 36 -3.30 -6.10 3.09
C LEU A 36 -3.09 -5.31 4.35
N LEU A 37 -4.16 -4.69 4.82
CA LEU A 37 -4.18 -3.90 6.05
C LEU A 37 -5.10 -4.55 7.07
N ASP A 38 -4.82 -4.29 8.35
CA ASP A 38 -5.70 -4.70 9.44
C ASP A 38 -5.61 -3.67 10.56
N SER A 39 -6.51 -3.76 11.51
CA SER A 39 -6.51 -2.87 12.68
C SER A 39 -7.20 -3.55 13.85
N ASP A 40 -7.02 -2.97 15.05
CA ASP A 40 -7.69 -3.46 16.26
C ASP A 40 -9.18 -3.15 16.26
N THR A 41 -9.61 -2.22 15.45
CA THR A 41 -11.03 -1.84 15.32
C THR A 41 -11.57 -2.23 13.95
N SER A 42 -11.41 -1.38 12.97
CA SER A 42 -11.79 -1.69 11.60
C SER A 42 -11.00 -0.83 10.62
N VAL A 43 -10.78 -1.37 9.43
CA VAL A 43 -10.12 -0.62 8.35
C VAL A 43 -11.21 0.04 7.53
N GLN A 44 -11.17 1.37 7.45
CA GLN A 44 -12.17 2.13 6.69
C GLN A 44 -11.72 2.28 5.25
N LEU A 45 -12.71 2.41 4.35
CA LEU A 45 -12.42 2.63 2.93
C LEU A 45 -11.59 3.90 2.70
N GLU A 46 -11.82 4.93 3.51
CA GLU A 46 -11.05 6.16 3.41
C GLU A 46 -9.57 5.93 3.67
N THR A 47 -9.25 5.06 4.62
CA THR A 47 -7.86 4.72 4.92
C THR A 47 -7.22 3.98 3.76
N CYS A 48 -7.92 3.00 3.19
CA CYS A 48 -7.44 2.27 2.02
C CYS A 48 -7.22 3.22 0.84
N ALA A 49 -8.14 4.13 0.60
CA ALA A 49 -8.02 5.09 -0.49
C ALA A 49 -6.83 6.04 -0.28
N ALA A 50 -6.61 6.49 0.96
CA ALA A 50 -5.48 7.34 1.27
C ALA A 50 -4.14 6.64 1.04
N VAL A 51 -4.03 5.39 1.46
CA VAL A 51 -2.82 4.59 1.24
C VAL A 51 -2.59 4.36 -0.25
N ASN A 52 -3.63 3.97 -0.98
CA ASN A 52 -3.55 3.75 -2.41
C ASN A 52 -3.04 5.01 -3.12
N ARG A 53 -3.64 6.15 -2.82
CA ARG A 53 -3.25 7.42 -3.43
C ARG A 53 -1.81 7.78 -3.08
N ALA A 54 -1.42 7.66 -1.82
CA ALA A 54 -0.08 8.02 -1.38
C ALA A 54 0.99 7.17 -2.07
N VAL A 55 0.75 5.86 -2.17
CA VAL A 55 1.67 4.95 -2.83
C VAL A 55 1.77 5.29 -4.32
N ASN A 56 0.64 5.49 -4.98
CA ASN A 56 0.64 5.84 -6.41
C ASN A 56 1.37 7.15 -6.67
N GLU A 57 1.16 8.17 -5.84
CA GLU A 57 1.85 9.44 -5.99
C GLU A 57 3.36 9.33 -5.77
N ALA A 58 3.76 8.53 -4.79
CA ALA A 58 5.17 8.33 -4.50
C ALA A 58 5.88 7.52 -5.58
N MET A 59 5.15 6.66 -6.28
CA MET A 59 5.70 5.79 -7.31
C MET A 59 5.55 6.36 -8.73
N VAL A 60 5.06 7.58 -8.86
CA VAL A 60 4.79 8.18 -10.17
C VAL A 60 6.05 8.32 -11.02
N ASP A 61 7.20 8.46 -10.41
CA ASP A 61 8.47 8.60 -11.10
C ASP A 61 9.10 7.26 -11.50
N ASP A 62 8.54 6.14 -11.05
CA ASP A 62 9.00 4.82 -11.45
C ASP A 62 8.55 4.56 -12.89
N GLU A 63 9.46 3.97 -13.68
CA GLU A 63 9.20 3.67 -15.06
C GLU A 63 8.29 2.46 -15.26
N GLU A 64 8.11 1.66 -14.21
CA GLU A 64 7.31 0.44 -14.27
C GLU A 64 5.85 0.73 -13.95
N ASP A 65 4.97 0.28 -14.84
CA ASP A 65 3.55 0.29 -14.57
C ASP A 65 3.22 -0.82 -13.56
N PHE A 66 2.34 -0.51 -12.64
CA PHE A 66 1.89 -1.51 -11.67
C PHE A 66 0.44 -1.29 -11.34
N SER A 67 -0.20 -2.35 -10.83
CA SER A 67 -1.56 -2.31 -10.36
C SER A 67 -1.55 -2.48 -8.84
N LEU A 68 -2.19 -1.59 -8.12
CA LEU A 68 -2.20 -1.65 -6.65
C LEU A 68 -3.61 -1.93 -6.14
N THR A 69 -3.70 -2.98 -5.33
CA THR A 69 -4.93 -3.32 -4.61
C THR A 69 -4.65 -3.20 -3.12
N VAL A 70 -5.43 -2.38 -2.43
CA VAL A 70 -5.36 -2.21 -0.97
C VAL A 70 -6.63 -2.77 -0.36
N ALA A 71 -6.46 -3.67 0.60
CA ALA A 71 -7.61 -4.34 1.23
C ALA A 71 -7.47 -4.42 2.75
#